data_8d3e0ab137efd3b96735a5e19a144709
#
_entry.id   8d3e0ab137efd3b96735a5e19a144709
#
_cell.length_a   1.000
_cell.length_b   1.000
_cell.length_c   1.000
_cell.angle_alpha   90.00
_cell.angle_beta   90.00
_cell.angle_gamma   90.00
#
_symmetry.space_group_name_H-M   'P 1'
#
loop_
_entity.id
_entity.type
_entity.pdbx_description
1 polymer ?
#
loop_
_entity_poly.entity_id
_entity_poly.type
_entity_poly.pdbx_seq_one_letter_code
_entity_poly.pdbx_strand_id
1 'polypeptide(L)'
;MKLGIGFPQREMTDANLRYAQQLGVTHVIAHSPRLGDHGYHELDALMAMRKHVESFGMTLEGLENLPHDHWDCIVEWKDGREEQMKNVQQTLENMGRAGIPILGYYFGLAGVWGHWRNYDGGGGRGGANVKSFDVDRIPEAPDHEAAPVSVEEMWDRFTWFLKRAVPVAESAGVKLAAHQDDPPVEMLRGTGRLLTNHDAMQRLIDLVPSPSNGLEFCQGTVSEMGSDRAVDAIRRFAGQGKIFYVHFRNIKGEYLKFDEVFLDEGDVDPLE
;
A
#
# COMPACT_ATOMS: atom_id res chain seq x y z
N MET A 1 15.07 -7.75 11.26
CA MET A 1 13.75 -7.21 10.88
C MET A 1 13.56 -5.87 11.60
N LYS A 2 12.93 -4.88 10.96
CA LYS A 2 12.62 -3.57 11.53
C LYS A 2 11.19 -3.60 12.04
N LEU A 3 10.93 -3.15 13.27
CA LEU A 3 9.57 -2.98 13.79
C LEU A 3 9.08 -1.60 13.41
N GLY A 4 8.04 -1.54 12.57
CA GLY A 4 7.45 -0.31 12.06
C GLY A 4 6.00 -0.13 12.46
N ILE A 5 5.53 1.11 12.36
CA ILE A 5 4.12 1.49 12.49
C ILE A 5 3.75 2.48 11.39
N GLY A 6 2.54 2.32 10.84
CA GLY A 6 1.94 3.29 9.90
C GLY A 6 1.11 4.34 10.64
N PHE A 7 1.33 5.62 10.32
CA PHE A 7 0.52 6.72 10.83
C PHE A 7 -0.02 7.61 9.71
N PRO A 8 -1.33 7.91 9.69
CA PRO A 8 -1.81 9.08 8.97
C PRO A 8 -1.10 10.34 9.45
N GLN A 9 -0.81 11.27 8.55
CA GLN A 9 -0.08 12.51 8.91
C GLN A 9 -0.68 13.22 10.13
N ARG A 10 -2.00 13.31 10.22
CA ARG A 10 -2.71 13.95 11.36
C ARG A 10 -2.47 13.27 12.71
N GLU A 11 -2.06 12.02 12.68
CA GLU A 11 -1.81 11.21 13.89
C GLU A 11 -0.33 11.13 14.25
N MET A 12 0.56 11.72 13.45
CA MET A 12 1.99 11.82 13.76
C MET A 12 2.26 12.94 14.77
N THR A 13 1.53 12.92 15.87
CA THR A 13 1.68 13.85 16.99
C THR A 13 2.81 13.41 17.92
N ASP A 14 3.36 14.35 18.69
CA ASP A 14 4.39 14.06 19.70
C ASP A 14 3.94 12.95 20.68
N ALA A 15 2.65 12.96 21.06
CA ALA A 15 2.09 11.98 21.97
C ALA A 15 2.10 10.57 21.35
N ASN A 16 1.65 10.43 20.12
CA ASN A 16 1.59 9.15 19.41
C ASN A 16 2.99 8.63 19.06
N LEU A 17 3.90 9.50 18.64
CA LEU A 17 5.29 9.12 18.37
C LEU A 17 6.00 8.66 19.65
N ARG A 18 5.80 9.35 20.77
CA ARG A 18 6.33 8.93 22.08
C ARG A 18 5.74 7.60 22.53
N TYR A 19 4.44 7.39 22.32
CA TYR A 19 3.78 6.13 22.65
C TYR A 19 4.34 4.98 21.79
N ALA A 20 4.48 5.18 20.48
CA ALA A 20 5.09 4.19 19.61
C ALA A 20 6.52 3.84 20.03
N GLN A 21 7.34 4.83 20.38
CA GLN A 21 8.69 4.63 20.89
C GLN A 21 8.69 3.77 22.16
N GLN A 22 7.77 4.02 23.11
CA GLN A 22 7.66 3.23 24.34
C GLN A 22 7.29 1.76 24.10
N LEU A 23 6.63 1.46 22.98
CA LEU A 23 6.33 0.10 22.53
C LEU A 23 7.50 -0.57 21.79
N GLY A 24 8.63 0.11 21.64
CA GLY A 24 9.80 -0.41 20.95
C GLY A 24 9.76 -0.26 19.42
N VAL A 25 8.84 0.55 18.90
CA VAL A 25 8.81 0.89 17.47
C VAL A 25 10.08 1.67 17.10
N THR A 26 10.70 1.28 16.00
CA THR A 26 11.94 1.87 15.51
C THR A 26 11.79 2.61 14.19
N HIS A 27 10.73 2.31 13.43
CA HIS A 27 10.50 2.86 12.10
C HIS A 27 9.06 3.30 11.91
N VAL A 28 8.85 4.34 11.12
CA VAL A 28 7.54 4.93 10.82
C VAL A 28 7.33 4.94 9.31
N ILE A 29 6.13 4.59 8.88
CA ILE A 29 5.60 4.82 7.54
C ILE A 29 4.51 5.90 7.66
N ALA A 30 4.61 6.97 6.87
CA ALA A 30 3.60 8.03 6.86
C ALA A 30 2.56 7.78 5.77
N HIS A 31 1.29 7.60 6.17
CA HIS A 31 0.19 7.37 5.24
C HIS A 31 -0.33 8.66 4.63
N SER A 32 -0.39 8.69 3.31
CA SER A 32 -0.96 9.77 2.47
C SER A 32 -0.65 11.17 2.96
N PRO A 33 0.60 11.49 3.32
CA PRO A 33 0.91 12.82 3.82
C PRO A 33 0.74 13.84 2.70
N ARG A 34 0.25 15.03 3.03
CA ARG A 34 0.24 16.18 2.11
C ARG A 34 1.38 17.11 2.48
N LEU A 35 2.40 17.14 1.65
CA LEU A 35 3.67 17.82 1.92
C LEU A 35 3.98 18.85 0.82
N GLY A 36 3.32 19.99 0.91
CA GLY A 36 3.37 21.08 -0.06
C GLY A 36 2.08 21.23 -0.88
N ASP A 37 2.01 22.30 -1.65
CA ASP A 37 0.80 22.74 -2.39
C ASP A 37 0.94 22.61 -3.93
N HIS A 38 2.07 22.04 -4.41
CA HIS A 38 2.40 22.01 -5.85
C HIS A 38 2.04 20.71 -6.57
N GLY A 39 1.23 19.83 -5.95
CA GLY A 39 0.90 18.51 -6.52
C GLY A 39 2.02 17.48 -6.44
N TYR A 40 3.10 17.78 -5.72
CA TYR A 40 4.20 16.86 -5.37
C TYR A 40 4.70 17.14 -3.95
N HIS A 41 5.42 16.19 -3.37
CA HIS A 41 6.02 16.38 -2.04
C HIS A 41 7.28 17.23 -2.10
N GLU A 42 7.24 18.37 -1.42
CA GLU A 42 8.33 19.32 -1.38
C GLU A 42 9.47 18.83 -0.47
N LEU A 43 10.71 19.07 -0.88
CA LEU A 43 11.89 18.60 -0.17
C LEU A 43 11.95 19.07 1.28
N ASP A 44 11.69 20.36 1.52
CA ASP A 44 11.79 20.92 2.87
C ASP A 44 10.71 20.34 3.80
N ALA A 45 9.51 20.08 3.27
CA ALA A 45 8.44 19.44 4.02
C ALA A 45 8.74 17.98 4.34
N LEU A 46 9.32 17.23 3.39
CA LEU A 46 9.82 15.86 3.61
C LEU A 46 10.91 15.83 4.68
N MET A 47 11.88 16.74 4.60
CA MET A 47 12.96 16.85 5.58
C MET A 47 12.45 17.25 6.97
N ALA A 48 11.44 18.14 7.04
CA ALA A 48 10.82 18.53 8.30
C ALA A 48 10.10 17.35 8.96
N MET A 49 9.31 16.58 8.19
CA MET A 49 8.63 15.37 8.67
C MET A 49 9.64 14.33 9.16
N ARG A 50 10.69 14.06 8.37
CA ARG A 50 11.74 13.14 8.75
C ARG A 50 12.40 13.53 10.06
N LYS A 51 12.82 14.80 10.20
CA LYS A 51 13.43 15.33 11.43
C LYS A 51 12.49 15.22 12.63
N HIS A 52 11.19 15.43 12.43
CA HIS A 52 10.20 15.27 13.49
C HIS A 52 10.18 13.84 14.02
N VAL A 53 10.11 12.84 13.16
CA VAL A 53 10.16 11.42 13.53
C VAL A 53 11.50 11.07 14.20
N GLU A 54 12.62 11.53 13.65
CA GLU A 54 13.97 11.31 14.18
C GLU A 54 14.17 11.92 15.58
N SER A 55 13.48 13.02 15.91
CA SER A 55 13.53 13.63 17.24
C SER A 55 13.00 12.72 18.35
N PHE A 56 12.23 11.68 18.01
CA PHE A 56 11.78 10.61 18.91
C PHE A 56 12.64 9.34 18.83
N GLY A 57 13.81 9.38 18.18
CA GLY A 57 14.70 8.23 18.07
C GLY A 57 14.24 7.15 17.10
N MET A 58 13.27 7.45 16.24
CA MET A 58 12.76 6.56 15.20
C MET A 58 13.22 7.03 13.81
N THR A 59 13.10 6.16 12.81
CA THR A 59 13.40 6.47 11.40
C THR A 59 12.12 6.58 10.60
N LEU A 60 11.97 7.64 9.79
CA LEU A 60 10.94 7.69 8.75
C LEU A 60 11.39 6.81 7.57
N GLU A 61 10.90 5.58 7.52
CA GLU A 61 11.32 4.58 6.54
C GLU A 61 10.64 4.75 5.19
N GLY A 62 9.44 5.31 5.16
CA GLY A 62 8.72 5.49 3.90
C GLY A 62 7.48 6.36 4.01
N LEU A 63 6.95 6.65 2.84
CA LEU A 63 5.60 7.15 2.65
C LEU A 63 4.74 6.03 2.08
N GLU A 64 3.46 6.02 2.39
CA GLU A 64 2.49 5.10 1.82
C GLU A 64 1.32 5.87 1.25
N ASN A 65 1.06 5.64 -0.02
CA ASN A 65 0.11 6.33 -0.87
C ASN A 65 0.36 7.84 -1.03
N LEU A 66 0.32 8.27 -2.27
CA LEU A 66 0.25 9.68 -2.61
C LEU A 66 -1.14 10.24 -2.30
N PRO A 67 -1.30 11.54 -2.03
CA PRO A 67 -2.61 12.18 -2.07
C PRO A 67 -3.32 11.90 -3.39
N HIS A 68 -4.62 11.63 -3.35
CA HIS A 68 -5.38 11.21 -4.53
C HIS A 68 -5.21 12.17 -5.71
N ASP A 69 -5.34 13.46 -5.48
CA ASP A 69 -5.21 14.54 -6.46
C ASP A 69 -3.78 14.76 -6.99
N HIS A 70 -2.78 14.04 -6.47
CA HIS A 70 -1.41 14.08 -7.02
C HIS A 70 -1.21 13.11 -8.19
N TRP A 71 -2.12 12.13 -8.39
CA TRP A 71 -1.97 11.10 -9.41
C TRP A 71 -3.27 10.48 -9.95
N ASP A 72 -4.43 11.01 -9.57
CA ASP A 72 -5.74 10.54 -10.03
C ASP A 72 -5.86 10.54 -11.57
N CYS A 73 -5.36 11.58 -12.25
CA CYS A 73 -5.36 11.61 -13.71
C CYS A 73 -4.54 10.46 -14.33
N ILE A 74 -3.50 9.99 -13.65
CA ILE A 74 -2.72 8.82 -14.09
C ILE A 74 -3.55 7.55 -13.99
N VAL A 75 -4.15 7.32 -12.82
CA VAL A 75 -4.91 6.09 -12.55
C VAL A 75 -6.20 6.05 -13.37
N GLU A 76 -6.90 7.17 -13.46
CA GLU A 76 -8.15 7.30 -14.22
C GLU A 76 -7.94 7.50 -15.74
N TRP A 77 -6.70 7.75 -16.19
CA TRP A 77 -6.33 7.95 -17.58
C TRP A 77 -6.94 9.22 -18.17
N LYS A 78 -6.94 10.30 -17.40
CA LYS A 78 -7.48 11.61 -17.78
C LYS A 78 -6.41 12.55 -18.39
N ASP A 79 -6.86 13.66 -18.95
CA ASP A 79 -5.98 14.78 -19.29
C ASP A 79 -5.30 15.31 -18.01
N GLY A 80 -4.05 15.73 -18.14
CA GLY A 80 -3.23 16.12 -16.98
C GLY A 80 -2.31 15.02 -16.45
N ARG A 81 -2.47 13.75 -16.88
CA ARG A 81 -1.65 12.63 -16.42
C ARG A 81 -0.14 12.81 -16.67
N GLU A 82 0.23 13.47 -17.78
CA GLU A 82 1.65 13.74 -18.07
C GLU A 82 2.26 14.74 -17.06
N GLU A 83 1.50 15.72 -16.62
CA GLU A 83 1.94 16.67 -15.61
C GLU A 83 2.01 16.02 -14.24
N GLN A 84 0.98 15.26 -13.86
CA GLN A 84 1.03 14.48 -12.63
C GLN A 84 2.18 13.47 -12.62
N MET A 85 2.52 12.87 -13.77
CA MET A 85 3.67 11.98 -13.85
C MET A 85 4.99 12.70 -13.53
N LYS A 86 5.17 13.93 -14.02
CA LYS A 86 6.33 14.77 -13.66
C LYS A 86 6.33 15.07 -12.16
N ASN A 87 5.18 15.34 -11.58
CA ASN A 87 5.03 15.60 -10.14
C ASN A 87 5.37 14.36 -9.30
N VAL A 88 4.96 13.16 -9.74
CA VAL A 88 5.36 11.90 -9.11
C VAL A 88 6.88 11.71 -9.20
N GLN A 89 7.48 11.97 -10.37
CA GLN A 89 8.93 11.90 -10.54
C GLN A 89 9.67 12.88 -9.63
N GLN A 90 9.18 14.12 -9.54
CA GLN A 90 9.72 15.12 -8.61
C GLN A 90 9.60 14.69 -7.15
N THR A 91 8.48 14.05 -6.78
CA THR A 91 8.31 13.47 -5.44
C THR A 91 9.38 12.42 -5.16
N LEU A 92 9.62 11.49 -6.10
CA LEU A 92 10.63 10.45 -5.95
C LEU A 92 12.05 11.03 -5.79
N GLU A 93 12.41 12.03 -6.60
CA GLU A 93 13.68 12.74 -6.49
C GLU A 93 13.83 13.43 -5.12
N ASN A 94 12.78 14.10 -4.67
CA ASN A 94 12.77 14.77 -3.38
C ASN A 94 12.84 13.78 -2.20
N MET A 95 12.16 12.62 -2.30
CA MET A 95 12.28 11.54 -1.30
C MET A 95 13.71 11.01 -1.21
N GLY A 96 14.35 10.75 -2.35
CA GLY A 96 15.76 10.33 -2.39
C GLY A 96 16.67 11.36 -1.73
N ARG A 97 16.53 12.64 -2.05
CA ARG A 97 17.28 13.75 -1.42
C ARG A 97 17.00 13.89 0.07
N ALA A 98 15.76 13.67 0.48
CA ALA A 98 15.38 13.67 1.89
C ALA A 98 15.82 12.41 2.63
N GLY A 99 16.32 11.37 1.93
CA GLY A 99 16.75 10.10 2.52
C GLY A 99 15.57 9.26 3.03
N ILE A 100 14.40 9.33 2.37
CA ILE A 100 13.22 8.52 2.64
C ILE A 100 13.18 7.41 1.57
N PRO A 101 13.51 6.16 1.90
CA PRO A 101 13.87 5.15 0.90
C PRO A 101 12.69 4.40 0.27
N ILE A 102 11.46 4.51 0.78
CA ILE A 102 10.33 3.70 0.29
C ILE A 102 9.12 4.57 -0.01
N LEU A 103 8.50 4.36 -1.18
CA LEU A 103 7.16 4.81 -1.51
C LEU A 103 6.26 3.59 -1.71
N GLY A 104 5.40 3.30 -0.72
CA GLY A 104 4.29 2.37 -0.85
C GLY A 104 3.15 2.99 -1.66
N TYR A 105 2.46 2.20 -2.48
CA TYR A 105 1.35 2.71 -3.27
C TYR A 105 0.38 1.61 -3.68
N TYR A 106 -0.88 1.98 -3.84
CA TYR A 106 -1.93 1.15 -4.39
C TYR A 106 -2.39 1.73 -5.74
N PHE A 107 -2.21 0.98 -6.83
CA PHE A 107 -2.61 1.41 -8.17
C PHE A 107 -3.95 0.79 -8.57
N GLY A 108 -5.04 1.47 -8.31
CA GLY A 108 -6.38 0.99 -8.66
C GLY A 108 -7.46 2.04 -8.48
N LEU A 109 -8.60 1.83 -9.13
CA LEU A 109 -9.76 2.72 -9.11
C LEU A 109 -10.75 2.36 -7.99
N ALA A 110 -10.97 1.07 -7.77
CA ALA A 110 -12.00 0.61 -6.85
C ALA A 110 -11.72 0.90 -5.38
N GLY A 111 -10.45 1.11 -5.01
CA GLY A 111 -10.04 1.23 -3.60
C GLY A 111 -10.26 -0.07 -2.83
N VAL A 112 -10.23 0.04 -1.51
CA VAL A 112 -10.58 -1.05 -0.59
C VAL A 112 -12.07 -0.95 -0.31
N TRP A 113 -12.86 -1.84 -0.91
CA TRP A 113 -14.31 -1.88 -0.76
C TRP A 113 -14.78 -3.24 -0.26
N GLY A 114 -15.93 -3.25 0.42
CA GLY A 114 -16.51 -4.47 0.98
C GLY A 114 -15.96 -4.80 2.37
N HIS A 115 -15.08 -4.01 2.90
CA HIS A 115 -14.62 -4.11 4.27
C HIS A 115 -15.65 -3.45 5.19
N TRP A 116 -16.68 -4.22 5.54
CA TRP A 116 -17.68 -3.79 6.52
C TRP A 116 -17.06 -3.81 7.90
N ARG A 117 -17.02 -2.66 8.54
CA ARG A 117 -16.60 -2.58 9.93
C ARG A 117 -17.71 -3.09 10.82
N ASN A 118 -17.36 -3.87 11.81
CA ASN A 118 -18.29 -4.28 12.84
C ASN A 118 -18.42 -3.15 13.88
N TYR A 119 -19.26 -2.16 13.56
CA TYR A 119 -19.41 -0.95 14.39
C TYR A 119 -20.18 -1.19 15.70
N ASP A 120 -21.00 -2.24 15.76
CA ASP A 120 -21.94 -2.49 16.87
C ASP A 120 -21.35 -3.34 18.00
N GLY A 121 -20.11 -3.15 18.34
CA GLY A 121 -19.50 -3.85 19.45
C GLY A 121 -18.28 -4.69 19.11
N GLY A 122 -17.66 -4.37 17.99
CA GLY A 122 -16.35 -4.89 17.58
C GLY A 122 -16.28 -6.41 17.53
N GLY A 123 -16.17 -7.02 16.40
CA GLY A 123 -16.00 -8.47 16.28
C GLY A 123 -14.67 -8.99 16.85
N GLY A 124 -13.75 -8.10 17.21
CA GLY A 124 -12.43 -8.43 17.70
C GLY A 124 -12.33 -8.57 19.21
N ARG A 125 -11.25 -9.21 19.66
CA ARG A 125 -10.90 -9.40 21.07
C ARG A 125 -10.87 -8.05 21.80
N GLY A 126 -11.47 -8.01 23.00
CA GLY A 126 -11.54 -6.79 23.81
C GLY A 126 -12.44 -5.69 23.22
N GLY A 127 -13.30 -6.00 22.24
CA GLY A 127 -14.17 -5.04 21.58
C GLY A 127 -13.47 -4.24 20.47
N ALA A 128 -12.33 -4.71 19.96
CA ALA A 128 -11.63 -4.05 18.86
C ALA A 128 -12.48 -4.06 17.58
N ASN A 129 -12.50 -2.93 16.88
CA ASN A 129 -13.10 -2.86 15.56
C ASN A 129 -12.24 -3.65 14.56
N VAL A 130 -12.86 -4.61 13.88
CA VAL A 130 -12.24 -5.40 12.83
C VAL A 130 -12.99 -5.19 11.52
N LYS A 131 -12.32 -5.45 10.39
CA LYS A 131 -12.92 -5.43 9.07
C LYS A 131 -13.43 -6.82 8.74
N SER A 132 -14.50 -6.91 7.98
CA SER A 132 -14.99 -8.17 7.42
C SER A 132 -15.29 -8.03 5.94
N PHE A 133 -15.20 -9.11 5.21
CA PHE A 133 -15.56 -9.18 3.80
C PHE A 133 -16.50 -10.35 3.54
N ASP A 134 -17.47 -10.10 2.67
CA ASP A 134 -18.39 -11.11 2.16
C ASP A 134 -18.65 -10.83 0.67
N VAL A 135 -18.24 -11.73 -0.20
CA VAL A 135 -18.34 -11.58 -1.66
C VAL A 135 -19.78 -11.39 -2.14
N ASP A 136 -20.75 -11.97 -1.43
CA ASP A 136 -22.17 -11.83 -1.78
C ASP A 136 -22.66 -10.38 -1.68
N ARG A 137 -21.95 -9.53 -0.95
CA ARG A 137 -22.24 -8.11 -0.79
C ARG A 137 -21.55 -7.20 -1.80
N ILE A 138 -20.69 -7.72 -2.69
CA ILE A 138 -20.04 -6.92 -3.76
C ILE A 138 -21.08 -6.13 -4.59
N PRO A 139 -22.28 -6.68 -4.95
CA PRO A 139 -23.28 -5.92 -5.69
C PRO A 139 -23.80 -4.66 -4.98
N GLU A 140 -23.56 -4.52 -3.68
CA GLU A 140 -23.90 -3.30 -2.93
C GLU A 140 -22.95 -2.12 -3.25
N ALA A 141 -21.77 -2.41 -3.83
CA ALA A 141 -20.78 -1.41 -4.17
C ALA A 141 -21.18 -0.65 -5.45
N PRO A 142 -21.33 0.68 -5.39
CA PRO A 142 -21.62 1.47 -6.59
C PRO A 142 -20.44 1.43 -7.56
N ASP A 143 -20.73 1.48 -8.85
CA ASP A 143 -19.68 1.61 -9.86
C ASP A 143 -18.82 2.85 -9.61
N HIS A 144 -17.54 2.74 -9.96
CA HIS A 144 -16.64 3.89 -9.99
C HIS A 144 -17.04 4.82 -11.14
N GLU A 145 -16.82 6.13 -10.99
CA GLU A 145 -17.19 7.11 -12.02
C GLU A 145 -16.48 6.89 -13.36
N ALA A 146 -15.29 6.29 -13.35
CA ALA A 146 -14.54 5.92 -14.55
C ALA A 146 -14.97 4.57 -15.16
N ALA A 147 -15.88 3.82 -14.52
CA ALA A 147 -16.32 2.52 -15.02
C ALA A 147 -17.12 2.66 -16.34
N PRO A 148 -17.10 1.63 -17.22
CA PRO A 148 -16.35 0.39 -17.09
C PRO A 148 -14.87 0.53 -17.49
N VAL A 149 -13.97 -0.15 -16.75
CA VAL A 149 -12.55 -0.26 -17.09
C VAL A 149 -12.13 -1.73 -16.95
N SER A 150 -11.63 -2.32 -18.02
CA SER A 150 -11.19 -3.71 -18.03
C SER A 150 -9.87 -3.93 -17.28
N VAL A 151 -9.58 -5.17 -16.91
CA VAL A 151 -8.29 -5.57 -16.31
C VAL A 151 -7.12 -5.22 -17.24
N GLU A 152 -7.25 -5.45 -18.55
CA GLU A 152 -6.19 -5.15 -19.52
C GLU A 152 -5.92 -3.65 -19.65
N GLU A 153 -6.97 -2.81 -19.67
CA GLU A 153 -6.80 -1.35 -19.65
C GLU A 153 -6.08 -0.88 -18.39
N MET A 154 -6.42 -1.46 -17.23
CA MET A 154 -5.70 -1.15 -15.99
C MET A 154 -4.22 -1.57 -16.06
N TRP A 155 -3.90 -2.74 -16.65
CA TRP A 155 -2.51 -3.16 -16.86
C TRP A 155 -1.77 -2.23 -17.84
N ASP A 156 -2.42 -1.70 -18.87
CA ASP A 156 -1.82 -0.74 -19.79
C ASP A 156 -1.47 0.58 -19.08
N ARG A 157 -2.40 1.11 -18.27
CA ARG A 157 -2.17 2.30 -17.44
C ARG A 157 -1.04 2.09 -16.45
N PHE A 158 -1.05 0.95 -15.76
CA PHE A 158 -0.01 0.59 -14.79
C PHE A 158 1.36 0.42 -15.44
N THR A 159 1.41 -0.23 -16.60
CA THR A 159 2.64 -0.37 -17.38
C THR A 159 3.20 0.99 -17.80
N TRP A 160 2.33 1.90 -18.22
CA TRP A 160 2.70 3.27 -18.56
C TRP A 160 3.31 4.01 -17.38
N PHE A 161 2.71 3.89 -16.21
CA PHE A 161 3.20 4.46 -14.96
C PHE A 161 4.56 3.88 -14.57
N LEU A 162 4.68 2.56 -14.49
CA LEU A 162 5.90 1.88 -14.06
C LEU A 162 7.10 2.21 -14.95
N LYS A 163 6.92 2.21 -16.27
CA LYS A 163 7.99 2.56 -17.22
C LYS A 163 8.55 3.97 -17.03
N ARG A 164 7.78 4.87 -16.39
CA ARG A 164 8.18 6.26 -16.15
C ARG A 164 8.64 6.49 -14.71
N ALA A 165 8.01 5.83 -13.74
CA ALA A 165 8.33 5.99 -12.33
C ALA A 165 9.57 5.21 -11.89
N VAL A 166 9.68 3.93 -12.31
CA VAL A 166 10.74 3.02 -11.84
C VAL A 166 12.16 3.52 -12.15
N PRO A 167 12.49 4.01 -13.35
CA PRO A 167 13.84 4.52 -13.62
C PRO A 167 14.23 5.71 -12.75
N VAL A 168 13.27 6.59 -12.45
CA VAL A 168 13.50 7.76 -11.57
C VAL A 168 13.67 7.29 -10.12
N ALA A 169 12.83 6.39 -9.65
CA ALA A 169 12.95 5.80 -8.32
C ALA A 169 14.31 5.12 -8.12
N GLU A 170 14.77 4.34 -9.10
CA GLU A 170 16.07 3.68 -9.05
C GLU A 170 17.22 4.69 -8.99
N SER A 171 17.18 5.74 -9.84
CA SER A 171 18.17 6.81 -9.82
C SER A 171 18.18 7.60 -8.50
N ALA A 172 17.03 7.78 -7.88
CA ALA A 172 16.88 8.47 -6.60
C ALA A 172 17.20 7.57 -5.39
N GLY A 173 17.39 6.27 -5.59
CA GLY A 173 17.59 5.31 -4.50
C GLY A 173 16.30 5.03 -3.70
N VAL A 174 15.13 5.27 -4.30
CA VAL A 174 13.81 5.02 -3.72
C VAL A 174 13.26 3.71 -4.24
N LYS A 175 12.59 2.95 -3.40
CA LYS A 175 11.89 1.71 -3.73
C LYS A 175 10.40 1.99 -3.89
N LEU A 176 9.84 1.59 -5.03
CA LEU A 176 8.40 1.60 -5.29
C LEU A 176 7.81 0.27 -4.84
N ALA A 177 6.97 0.32 -3.83
CA ALA A 177 6.37 -0.82 -3.17
C ALA A 177 4.88 -0.89 -3.47
N ALA A 178 4.46 -1.77 -4.38
CA ALA A 178 3.05 -1.92 -4.76
C ALA A 178 2.29 -2.80 -3.77
N HIS A 179 1.15 -2.30 -3.27
CA HIS A 179 0.20 -3.06 -2.46
C HIS A 179 -0.69 -3.94 -3.34
N GLN A 180 -1.02 -5.14 -2.85
CA GLN A 180 -1.97 -6.04 -3.50
C GLN A 180 -3.38 -5.45 -3.49
N ASP A 181 -4.20 -5.86 -4.45
CA ASP A 181 -5.62 -5.49 -4.47
C ASP A 181 -6.37 -6.16 -3.31
N ASP A 182 -6.99 -5.36 -2.47
CA ASP A 182 -7.76 -5.78 -1.30
C ASP A 182 -9.24 -5.37 -1.44
N PRO A 183 -10.19 -6.31 -1.54
CA PRO A 183 -10.00 -7.76 -1.68
C PRO A 183 -9.45 -8.17 -3.05
N PRO A 184 -8.82 -9.36 -3.19
CA PRO A 184 -8.17 -9.82 -4.42
C PRO A 184 -9.17 -10.40 -5.44
N VAL A 185 -10.23 -9.68 -5.73
CA VAL A 185 -11.23 -10.02 -6.76
C VAL A 185 -10.84 -9.41 -8.10
N GLU A 186 -11.18 -10.09 -9.20
CA GLU A 186 -10.79 -9.66 -10.55
C GLU A 186 -11.44 -8.34 -10.97
N MET A 187 -12.70 -8.15 -10.60
CA MET A 187 -13.48 -6.95 -10.92
C MET A 187 -14.14 -6.41 -9.67
N LEU A 188 -14.09 -5.11 -9.47
CA LEU A 188 -14.78 -4.43 -8.38
C LEU A 188 -15.22 -3.04 -8.83
N ARG A 189 -16.47 -2.66 -8.53
CA ARG A 189 -17.05 -1.35 -8.86
C ARG A 189 -16.91 -1.01 -10.36
N GLY A 190 -17.12 -2.02 -11.23
CA GLY A 190 -17.02 -1.89 -12.68
C GLY A 190 -15.58 -1.69 -13.21
N THR A 191 -14.56 -1.89 -12.38
CA THR A 191 -13.14 -1.70 -12.75
C THR A 191 -12.31 -2.93 -12.49
N GLY A 192 -11.35 -3.20 -13.41
CA GLY A 192 -10.40 -4.29 -13.29
C GLY A 192 -9.38 -4.07 -12.17
N ARG A 193 -9.00 -5.15 -11.52
CA ARG A 193 -7.98 -5.19 -10.47
C ARG A 193 -6.73 -5.91 -10.96
N LEU A 194 -5.59 -5.56 -10.43
CA LEU A 194 -4.29 -5.92 -10.98
C LEU A 194 -3.59 -7.02 -10.18
N LEU A 195 -3.36 -6.78 -8.89
CA LEU A 195 -2.51 -7.62 -8.04
C LEU A 195 -3.37 -8.57 -7.19
N THR A 196 -4.15 -9.41 -7.86
CA THR A 196 -5.14 -10.31 -7.24
C THR A 196 -4.62 -11.73 -6.99
N ASN A 197 -3.40 -12.05 -7.44
CA ASN A 197 -2.78 -13.36 -7.27
C ASN A 197 -1.25 -13.27 -7.42
N HIS A 198 -0.56 -14.36 -7.11
CA HIS A 198 0.91 -14.42 -7.12
C HIS A 198 1.53 -14.21 -8.51
N ASP A 199 0.86 -14.65 -9.58
CA ASP A 199 1.38 -14.48 -10.94
C ASP A 199 1.23 -13.04 -11.42
N ALA A 200 0.17 -12.36 -11.00
CA ALA A 200 0.01 -10.92 -11.22
C ALA A 200 1.07 -10.11 -10.46
N MET A 201 1.40 -10.49 -9.22
CA MET A 201 2.53 -9.89 -8.47
C MET A 201 3.87 -10.12 -9.18
N GLN A 202 4.09 -11.30 -9.76
CA GLN A 202 5.27 -11.57 -10.56
C GLN A 202 5.27 -10.75 -11.86
N ARG A 203 4.13 -10.63 -12.54
CA ARG A 203 3.97 -9.77 -13.73
C ARG A 203 4.40 -8.34 -13.45
N LEU A 204 3.99 -7.75 -12.31
CA LEU A 204 4.46 -6.43 -11.88
C LEU A 204 5.99 -6.34 -11.84
N ILE A 205 6.65 -7.32 -11.21
CA ILE A 205 8.10 -7.34 -11.03
C ILE A 205 8.81 -7.45 -12.40
N ASP A 206 8.27 -8.27 -13.29
CA ASP A 206 8.86 -8.58 -14.60
C ASP A 206 8.60 -7.49 -15.64
N LEU A 207 7.55 -6.67 -15.47
CA LEU A 207 7.23 -5.57 -16.39
C LEU A 207 8.36 -4.53 -16.52
N VAL A 208 8.97 -4.18 -15.40
CA VAL A 208 10.12 -3.27 -15.34
C VAL A 208 11.10 -3.84 -14.33
N PRO A 209 11.97 -4.77 -14.74
CA PRO A 209 12.98 -5.36 -13.84
C PRO A 209 13.91 -4.29 -13.28
N SER A 210 13.87 -4.10 -11.97
CA SER A 210 14.67 -3.09 -11.26
C SER A 210 14.75 -3.45 -9.77
N PRO A 211 15.84 -3.15 -9.08
CA PRO A 211 15.91 -3.28 -7.61
C PRO A 211 14.95 -2.33 -6.89
N SER A 212 14.42 -1.33 -7.60
CA SER A 212 13.47 -0.34 -7.08
C SER A 212 12.00 -0.65 -7.38
N ASN A 213 11.68 -1.76 -8.08
CA ASN A 213 10.32 -2.21 -8.34
C ASN A 213 10.02 -3.48 -7.55
N GLY A 214 9.01 -3.45 -6.67
CA GLY A 214 8.66 -4.59 -5.82
C GLY A 214 7.36 -4.36 -5.05
N LEU A 215 7.26 -4.98 -3.90
CA LEU A 215 6.02 -5.15 -3.17
C LEU A 215 6.06 -4.48 -1.79
N GLU A 216 4.99 -3.82 -1.47
CA GLU A 216 4.43 -3.69 -0.15
C GLU A 216 3.64 -4.97 0.10
N PHE A 217 4.17 -5.88 0.90
CA PHE A 217 3.57 -7.19 1.09
C PHE A 217 2.55 -7.16 2.23
N CYS A 218 1.27 -7.11 1.89
CA CYS A 218 0.21 -7.24 2.89
C CYS A 218 -0.09 -8.73 3.13
N GLN A 219 0.40 -9.28 4.24
CA GLN A 219 0.16 -10.68 4.61
C GLN A 219 -1.33 -11.00 4.66
N GLY A 220 -2.15 -10.10 5.23
CA GLY A 220 -3.60 -10.28 5.28
C GLY A 220 -4.22 -10.43 3.89
N THR A 221 -3.91 -9.50 2.96
CA THR A 221 -4.45 -9.56 1.59
C THR A 221 -3.97 -10.79 0.84
N VAL A 222 -2.73 -11.21 1.02
CA VAL A 222 -2.25 -12.46 0.40
C VAL A 222 -2.92 -13.69 1.03
N SER A 223 -3.23 -13.66 2.32
CA SER A 223 -3.99 -14.72 3.00
C SER A 223 -5.42 -14.87 2.48
N GLU A 224 -6.02 -13.78 2.00
CA GLU A 224 -7.33 -13.81 1.34
C GLU A 224 -7.32 -14.62 0.03
N MET A 225 -6.14 -14.80 -0.58
CA MET A 225 -5.94 -15.67 -1.76
C MET A 225 -5.81 -17.16 -1.40
N GLY A 226 -5.81 -17.48 -0.10
CA GLY A 226 -5.58 -18.78 0.51
C GLY A 226 -4.48 -18.71 1.57
N SER A 227 -4.77 -19.12 2.80
CA SER A 227 -3.86 -18.95 3.95
C SER A 227 -2.53 -19.70 3.77
N ASP A 228 -2.56 -20.90 3.16
CA ASP A 228 -1.39 -21.70 2.80
C ASP A 228 -0.48 -21.03 1.76
N ARG A 229 -1.03 -20.10 0.97
CA ARG A 229 -0.29 -19.38 -0.08
C ARG A 229 0.53 -18.22 0.45
N ALA A 230 0.21 -17.69 1.65
CA ALA A 230 0.93 -16.53 2.19
C ALA A 230 2.41 -16.82 2.41
N VAL A 231 2.73 -17.96 3.02
CA VAL A 231 4.11 -18.39 3.30
C VAL A 231 4.87 -18.67 2.00
N ASP A 232 4.23 -19.30 1.01
CA ASP A 232 4.85 -19.56 -0.30
C ASP A 232 5.12 -18.26 -1.05
N ALA A 233 4.22 -17.27 -0.97
CA ALA A 233 4.44 -15.94 -1.55
C ALA A 233 5.60 -15.22 -0.87
N ILE A 234 5.70 -15.28 0.46
CA ILE A 234 6.83 -14.71 1.21
C ILE A 234 8.14 -15.34 0.73
N ARG A 235 8.22 -16.67 0.67
CA ARG A 235 9.42 -17.38 0.19
C ARG A 235 9.79 -17.00 -1.24
N ARG A 236 8.78 -16.93 -2.13
CA ARG A 236 8.98 -16.57 -3.55
C ARG A 236 9.52 -15.15 -3.71
N PHE A 237 8.89 -14.16 -3.10
CA PHE A 237 9.20 -12.76 -3.35
C PHE A 237 10.32 -12.22 -2.46
N ALA A 238 10.46 -12.72 -1.23
CA ALA A 238 11.62 -12.42 -0.39
C ALA A 238 12.90 -13.03 -0.97
N GLY A 239 12.84 -14.24 -1.51
CA GLY A 239 13.96 -14.88 -2.22
C GLY A 239 14.47 -14.09 -3.43
N GLN A 240 13.61 -13.28 -4.05
CA GLN A 240 13.95 -12.36 -5.14
C GLN A 240 14.39 -10.96 -4.63
N GLY A 241 14.33 -10.68 -3.32
CA GLY A 241 14.58 -9.35 -2.74
C GLY A 241 13.52 -8.32 -3.12
N LYS A 242 12.27 -8.76 -3.36
CA LYS A 242 11.17 -7.94 -3.87
C LYS A 242 10.13 -7.54 -2.83
N ILE A 243 10.28 -7.92 -1.58
CA ILE A 243 9.48 -7.42 -0.46
C ILE A 243 10.24 -6.27 0.18
N PHE A 244 9.69 -5.06 0.12
CA PHE A 244 10.34 -3.85 0.64
C PHE A 244 9.85 -3.50 2.04
N TYR A 245 8.58 -3.72 2.33
CA TYR A 245 8.04 -3.75 3.69
C TYR A 245 6.76 -4.61 3.75
N VAL A 246 6.30 -4.90 4.96
CA VAL A 246 5.21 -5.84 5.21
C VAL A 246 4.13 -5.17 6.05
N HIS A 247 2.88 -5.27 5.61
CA HIS A 247 1.73 -5.15 6.49
C HIS A 247 1.50 -6.50 7.19
N PHE A 248 1.84 -6.56 8.47
CA PHE A 248 1.72 -7.75 9.26
C PHE A 248 0.29 -7.83 9.85
N ARG A 249 -0.62 -8.32 9.04
CA ARG A 249 -2.07 -8.45 9.28
C ARG A 249 -2.46 -9.92 9.15
N ASN A 250 -3.43 -10.36 9.94
CA ASN A 250 -3.98 -11.71 9.83
C ASN A 250 -5.49 -11.69 9.67
N ILE A 251 -6.01 -12.69 8.98
CA ILE A 251 -7.43 -12.89 8.73
C ILE A 251 -7.82 -14.33 9.10
N LYS A 252 -9.13 -14.54 9.28
CA LYS A 252 -9.74 -15.86 9.41
C LYS A 252 -10.77 -16.04 8.31
N GLY A 253 -10.60 -17.08 7.49
CA GLY A 253 -11.40 -17.35 6.31
C GLY A 253 -10.63 -17.23 4.99
N GLU A 254 -11.34 -17.09 3.90
CA GLU A 254 -10.79 -17.01 2.55
C GLU A 254 -11.38 -15.80 1.78
N TYR A 255 -10.93 -15.61 0.53
CA TYR A 255 -11.33 -14.47 -0.29
C TYR A 255 -12.83 -14.32 -0.48
N LEU A 256 -13.61 -15.40 -0.37
CA LEU A 256 -15.08 -15.34 -0.47
C LEU A 256 -15.73 -14.76 0.78
N LYS A 257 -15.16 -15.03 1.94
CA LYS A 257 -15.66 -14.53 3.21
C LYS A 257 -14.58 -14.63 4.28
N PHE A 258 -14.20 -13.51 4.86
CA PHE A 258 -13.20 -13.47 5.92
C PHE A 258 -13.44 -12.34 6.92
N ASP A 259 -12.87 -12.51 8.09
CA ASP A 259 -12.79 -11.51 9.14
C ASP A 259 -11.33 -11.16 9.44
N GLU A 260 -11.00 -9.87 9.59
CA GLU A 260 -9.74 -9.43 10.17
C GLU A 260 -9.72 -9.79 11.66
N VAL A 261 -8.63 -10.37 12.11
CA VAL A 261 -8.47 -10.84 13.49
C VAL A 261 -7.11 -10.41 14.05
N PHE A 262 -6.89 -10.61 15.35
CA PHE A 262 -5.55 -10.42 15.91
C PHE A 262 -4.57 -11.44 15.33
N LEU A 263 -3.28 -11.09 15.32
CA LEU A 263 -2.23 -11.88 14.67
C LEU A 263 -2.21 -13.35 15.12
N ASP A 264 -2.50 -13.61 16.38
CA ASP A 264 -2.54 -14.94 17.02
C ASP A 264 -3.87 -15.69 16.84
N GLU A 265 -4.86 -15.12 16.15
CA GLU A 265 -6.20 -15.69 15.96
C GLU A 265 -6.48 -16.11 14.52
N GLY A 266 -5.62 -15.71 13.57
CA GLY A 266 -5.82 -15.93 12.14
C GLY A 266 -5.33 -17.28 11.64
N ASP A 267 -5.54 -17.49 10.34
CA ASP A 267 -5.26 -18.77 9.68
C ASP A 267 -3.78 -18.91 9.26
N VAL A 268 -3.02 -17.83 9.26
CA VAL A 268 -1.56 -17.86 9.05
C VAL A 268 -0.86 -17.87 10.40
N ASP A 269 0.02 -18.85 10.61
CA ASP A 269 0.88 -18.86 11.81
C ASP A 269 1.90 -17.71 11.72
N PRO A 270 1.86 -16.72 12.61
CA PRO A 270 2.76 -15.57 12.54
C PRO A 270 4.22 -15.92 12.90
N LEU A 271 4.49 -17.14 13.36
CA LEU A 271 5.83 -17.61 13.74
C LEU A 271 6.48 -18.48 12.66
N GLU A 272 5.74 -18.93 11.64
CA GLU A 272 6.28 -19.66 10.49
C GLU A 272 7.04 -18.74 9.53
#